data_ec042f1375c83d149e1b2f6d367c41db
#
_entry.id   ec042f1375c83d149e1b2f6d367c41db
#
_cell.length_a   1.000
_cell.length_b   1.000
_cell.length_c   1.000
_cell.angle_alpha   90.00
_cell.angle_beta   90.00
_cell.angle_gamma   90.00
#
_symmetry.space_group_name_H-M   'P 1'
#
loop_
_entity.id
_entity.type
_entity.pdbx_description
1 polymer ?
#
loop_
_entity_poly.entity_id
_entity_poly.type
_entity_poly.pdbx_seq_one_letter_code
_entity_poly.pdbx_strand_id
1 'polypeptide(L)'
;MSLRFFLLLTACGGAVFAQLSEGAGMAEAARTCKGCHEVERSISLRQDKDGWNTTITKMVGFGMKAAEADLAIIADYLATHYPADAIPPINVNKATAIELESRFGMKRSQAAAFLAHRDKAGKFKTFADLMKAPGIDPEKVEARKSQIVF
;
A
#
# COMPACT_ATOMS: atom_id res chain seq x y z
N MET A 1 -10.79 -45.29 47.71
CA MET A 1 -10.88 -43.81 47.77
C MET A 1 -9.93 -43.25 46.71
N SER A 2 -10.49 -42.92 45.51
CA SER A 2 -9.70 -42.44 44.37
C SER A 2 -9.84 -40.92 44.28
N LEU A 3 -8.77 -40.20 44.55
CA LEU A 3 -8.66 -38.77 44.48
C LEU A 3 -8.40 -38.36 43.01
N ARG A 4 -9.42 -37.82 42.32
CA ARG A 4 -9.32 -37.29 40.96
C ARG A 4 -8.76 -35.85 41.02
N PHE A 5 -7.54 -35.70 40.62
CA PHE A 5 -6.89 -34.39 40.42
C PHE A 5 -7.46 -33.74 39.16
N PHE A 6 -8.28 -32.72 39.32
CA PHE A 6 -8.76 -31.88 38.20
C PHE A 6 -7.67 -30.85 37.89
N LEU A 7 -6.98 -31.03 36.77
CA LEU A 7 -6.01 -30.05 36.25
C LEU A 7 -6.83 -28.95 35.52
N LEU A 8 -6.97 -27.79 36.15
CA LEU A 8 -7.51 -26.59 35.52
C LEU A 8 -6.44 -26.00 34.58
N LEU A 9 -6.58 -26.24 33.27
CA LEU A 9 -5.84 -25.48 32.26
C LEU A 9 -6.44 -24.06 32.18
N THR A 10 -5.81 -23.10 32.79
CA THR A 10 -6.03 -21.67 32.55
C THR A 10 -5.41 -21.32 31.21
N ALA A 11 -6.24 -21.27 30.14
CA ALA A 11 -5.85 -20.69 28.87
C ALA A 11 -5.71 -19.18 29.05
N CYS A 12 -4.46 -18.69 29.25
CA CYS A 12 -4.14 -17.28 29.18
C CYS A 12 -4.26 -16.86 27.71
N GLY A 13 -5.45 -16.35 27.31
CA GLY A 13 -5.65 -15.69 26.03
C GLY A 13 -4.86 -14.37 26.04
N GLY A 14 -3.59 -14.41 25.62
CA GLY A 14 -2.82 -13.20 25.36
C GLY A 14 -3.47 -12.45 24.20
N ALA A 15 -4.00 -11.25 24.46
CA ALA A 15 -4.37 -10.33 23.39
C ALA A 15 -3.10 -10.05 22.56
N VAL A 16 -3.08 -10.48 21.32
CA VAL A 16 -2.02 -10.15 20.36
C VAL A 16 -2.26 -8.69 19.95
N PHE A 17 -1.70 -7.77 20.72
CA PHE A 17 -1.55 -6.40 20.26
C PHE A 17 -0.51 -6.42 19.14
N ALA A 18 -0.83 -5.87 17.98
CA ALA A 18 0.15 -5.70 16.93
C ALA A 18 1.24 -4.77 17.46
N GLN A 19 2.42 -5.33 17.76
CA GLN A 19 3.56 -4.57 18.22
C GLN A 19 4.21 -3.87 17.02
N LEU A 20 4.68 -2.64 17.25
CA LEU A 20 5.53 -1.97 16.27
C LEU A 20 6.77 -2.83 15.99
N SER A 21 7.18 -2.89 14.73
CA SER A 21 8.40 -3.59 14.33
C SER A 21 9.61 -2.98 15.02
N GLU A 22 10.50 -3.82 15.55
CA GLU A 22 11.74 -3.32 16.18
C GLU A 22 12.63 -2.64 15.14
N GLY A 23 13.25 -1.54 15.51
CA GLY A 23 14.15 -0.77 14.65
C GLY A 23 14.36 0.65 15.12
N ALA A 24 15.31 1.33 14.48
CA ALA A 24 15.60 2.73 14.75
C ALA A 24 14.35 3.58 14.46
N GLY A 25 13.93 4.42 15.41
CA GLY A 25 12.73 5.24 15.30
C GLY A 25 11.45 4.63 15.92
N MET A 26 11.48 3.36 16.34
CA MET A 26 10.34 2.71 16.97
C MET A 26 9.91 3.42 18.25
N ALA A 27 10.87 3.80 19.10
CA ALA A 27 10.58 4.46 20.36
C ALA A 27 9.95 5.85 20.16
N GLU A 28 10.44 6.61 19.18
CA GLU A 28 9.91 7.90 18.77
C GLU A 28 8.48 7.76 18.22
N ALA A 29 8.26 6.81 17.33
CA ALA A 29 6.94 6.53 16.79
C ALA A 29 5.95 6.09 17.89
N ALA A 30 6.34 5.14 18.75
CA ALA A 30 5.50 4.66 19.84
C ALA A 30 5.14 5.77 20.81
N ARG A 31 6.10 6.61 21.21
CA ARG A 31 5.88 7.71 22.13
C ARG A 31 4.95 8.77 21.56
N THR A 32 5.13 9.09 20.27
CA THR A 32 4.46 10.22 19.62
C THR A 32 3.06 9.86 19.13
N CYS A 33 2.89 8.68 18.51
CA CYS A 33 1.63 8.34 17.83
C CYS A 33 0.51 7.90 18.78
N LYS A 34 0.82 7.21 19.89
CA LYS A 34 -0.21 6.67 20.80
C LYS A 34 -0.87 7.72 21.72
N GLY A 35 -0.52 8.99 21.57
CA GLY A 35 -1.12 10.05 22.38
C GLY A 35 -2.59 10.36 22.04
N CYS A 36 -3.08 9.97 20.85
CA CYS A 36 -4.41 10.29 20.39
C CYS A 36 -5.22 9.06 19.95
N HIS A 37 -4.57 8.03 19.42
CA HIS A 37 -5.18 6.77 18.97
C HIS A 37 -4.14 5.66 18.94
N GLU A 38 -4.60 4.41 18.79
CA GLU A 38 -3.72 3.26 18.65
C GLU A 38 -2.87 3.38 17.37
N VAL A 39 -1.56 3.11 17.49
CA VAL A 39 -0.59 3.26 16.40
C VAL A 39 -0.87 2.28 15.24
N GLU A 40 -1.45 1.13 15.55
CA GLU A 40 -1.85 0.10 14.58
C GLU A 40 -2.77 0.66 13.47
N ARG A 41 -3.62 1.60 13.83
CA ARG A 41 -4.48 2.28 12.86
C ARG A 41 -3.67 3.08 11.83
N SER A 42 -2.57 3.68 12.24
CA SER A 42 -1.70 4.45 11.35
C SER A 42 -0.87 3.53 10.46
N ILE A 43 -0.23 2.51 11.02
CA ILE A 43 0.68 1.63 10.29
C ILE A 43 -0.03 0.74 9.25
N SER A 44 -1.35 0.54 9.37
CA SER A 44 -2.14 -0.16 8.35
C SER A 44 -2.23 0.59 7.03
N LEU A 45 -1.94 1.90 7.00
CA LEU A 45 -1.96 2.70 5.78
C LEU A 45 -0.89 2.33 4.76
N ARG A 46 0.26 1.83 5.20
CA ARG A 46 1.40 1.41 4.37
C ARG A 46 1.68 2.40 3.24
N GLN A 47 2.68 3.25 3.43
CA GLN A 47 2.96 4.35 2.52
C GLN A 47 4.45 4.42 2.19
N ASP A 48 4.80 5.08 1.10
CA ASP A 48 6.17 5.52 0.86
C ASP A 48 6.56 6.67 1.81
N LYS A 49 7.80 7.11 1.73
CA LYS A 49 8.31 8.16 2.62
C LYS A 49 7.54 9.48 2.48
N ASP A 50 7.13 9.85 1.26
CA ASP A 50 6.39 11.09 1.02
C ASP A 50 4.96 11.01 1.56
N GLY A 51 4.32 9.86 1.42
CA GLY A 51 3.02 9.57 2.03
C GLY A 51 3.09 9.63 3.56
N TRP A 52 4.14 9.07 4.18
CA TRP A 52 4.34 9.15 5.62
C TRP A 52 4.62 10.58 6.09
N ASN A 53 5.43 11.35 5.37
CA ASN A 53 5.66 12.77 5.67
C ASN A 53 4.35 13.56 5.63
N THR A 54 3.53 13.33 4.62
CA THR A 54 2.20 13.96 4.48
C THR A 54 1.30 13.60 5.66
N THR A 55 1.26 12.33 6.06
CA THR A 55 0.48 11.85 7.20
C THR A 55 0.95 12.48 8.51
N ILE A 56 2.26 12.51 8.77
CA ILE A 56 2.85 13.12 9.97
C ILE A 56 2.52 14.62 10.03
N THR A 57 2.69 15.35 8.92
CA THR A 57 2.35 16.77 8.82
C THR A 57 0.88 17.02 9.18
N LYS A 58 -0.02 16.17 8.68
CA LYS A 58 -1.44 16.22 9.01
C LYS A 58 -1.71 15.98 10.50
N MET A 59 -1.02 15.01 11.12
CA MET A 59 -1.16 14.74 12.56
C MET A 59 -0.64 15.90 13.41
N VAL A 60 0.46 16.54 13.02
CA VAL A 60 0.94 17.78 13.66
C VAL A 60 -0.11 18.88 13.57
N GLY A 61 -0.73 19.05 12.40
CA GLY A 61 -1.85 19.99 12.21
C GLY A 61 -3.07 19.70 13.10
N PHE A 62 -3.29 18.44 13.47
CA PHE A 62 -4.31 18.02 14.44
C PHE A 62 -3.86 18.10 15.90
N GLY A 63 -2.66 18.62 16.16
CA GLY A 63 -2.16 18.86 17.52
C GLY A 63 -1.21 17.80 18.05
N MET A 64 -0.72 16.87 17.23
CA MET A 64 0.33 15.93 17.63
C MET A 64 1.58 16.70 18.09
N LYS A 65 2.11 16.34 19.26
CA LYS A 65 3.31 16.95 19.81
C LYS A 65 4.51 16.05 19.55
N ALA A 66 5.50 16.55 18.83
CA ALA A 66 6.78 15.89 18.60
C ALA A 66 7.89 16.95 18.47
N ALA A 67 9.11 16.60 18.82
CA ALA A 67 10.27 17.42 18.46
C ALA A 67 10.48 17.34 16.95
N GLU A 68 10.91 18.42 16.32
CA GLU A 68 11.14 18.46 14.88
C GLU A 68 12.13 17.38 14.41
N ALA A 69 13.18 17.13 15.19
CA ALA A 69 14.14 16.07 14.94
C ALA A 69 13.51 14.66 14.92
N ASP A 70 12.48 14.42 15.75
CA ASP A 70 11.80 13.14 15.84
C ASP A 70 10.91 12.90 14.59
N LEU A 71 10.40 13.95 13.96
CA LEU A 71 9.50 13.81 12.78
C LEU A 71 10.19 13.09 11.61
N ALA A 72 11.45 13.45 11.32
CA ALA A 72 12.23 12.80 10.28
C ALA A 72 12.53 11.33 10.63
N ILE A 73 12.92 11.06 11.88
CA ILE A 73 13.19 9.71 12.39
C ILE A 73 11.95 8.82 12.29
N ILE A 74 10.78 9.35 12.67
CA ILE A 74 9.50 8.64 12.60
C ILE A 74 9.14 8.36 11.13
N ALA A 75 9.33 9.31 10.22
CA ALA A 75 9.05 9.12 8.79
C ALA A 75 9.93 8.02 8.18
N ASP A 76 11.23 8.00 8.50
CA ASP A 76 12.16 6.97 8.04
C ASP A 76 11.82 5.59 8.61
N TYR A 77 11.50 5.52 9.88
CA TYR A 77 11.05 4.30 10.52
C TYR A 77 9.78 3.74 9.85
N LEU A 78 8.77 4.58 9.68
CA LEU A 78 7.50 4.15 9.08
C LEU A 78 7.68 3.73 7.61
N ALA A 79 8.46 4.46 6.83
CA ALA A 79 8.74 4.10 5.44
C ALA A 79 9.53 2.78 5.31
N THR A 80 10.39 2.48 6.28
CA THR A 80 11.20 1.25 6.29
C THR A 80 10.38 0.04 6.71
N HIS A 81 9.60 0.14 7.77
CA HIS A 81 8.91 -1.00 8.38
C HIS A 81 7.46 -1.18 7.87
N TYR A 82 6.85 -0.11 7.36
CA TYR A 82 5.47 -0.08 6.85
C TYR A 82 5.43 0.59 5.46
N PRO A 83 6.24 0.10 4.49
CA PRO A 83 6.28 0.68 3.14
C PRO A 83 4.94 0.49 2.44
N ALA A 84 4.71 1.29 1.40
CA ALA A 84 3.60 1.07 0.48
C ALA A 84 3.65 -0.34 -0.09
N ASP A 85 2.49 -0.96 -0.25
CA ASP A 85 2.42 -2.27 -0.89
C ASP A 85 2.92 -2.17 -2.33
N ALA A 86 3.78 -3.12 -2.71
CA ALA A 86 4.27 -3.18 -4.08
C ALA A 86 3.10 -3.42 -5.03
N ILE A 87 2.89 -2.49 -5.95
CA ILE A 87 1.89 -2.66 -6.99
C ILE A 87 2.50 -3.57 -8.06
N PRO A 88 2.00 -4.81 -8.24
CA PRO A 88 2.58 -5.73 -9.22
C PRO A 88 2.45 -5.16 -10.64
N PRO A 89 3.39 -5.46 -11.54
CA PRO A 89 3.28 -5.06 -12.94
C PRO A 89 1.96 -5.51 -13.55
N ILE A 90 1.39 -4.69 -14.45
CA ILE A 90 0.19 -5.04 -15.19
C ILE A 90 0.56 -5.74 -16.51
N ASN A 91 0.05 -6.94 -16.71
CA ASN A 91 0.16 -7.61 -18.01
C ASN A 91 -0.97 -7.12 -18.93
N VAL A 92 -0.63 -6.27 -19.89
CA VAL A 92 -1.62 -5.64 -20.80
C VAL A 92 -2.36 -6.64 -21.69
N ASN A 93 -1.77 -7.82 -21.91
CA ASN A 93 -2.39 -8.91 -22.66
C ASN A 93 -3.36 -9.76 -21.85
N LYS A 94 -3.34 -9.62 -20.51
CA LYS A 94 -4.21 -10.34 -19.59
C LYS A 94 -5.12 -9.40 -18.79
N ALA A 95 -4.85 -8.10 -18.82
CA ALA A 95 -5.56 -7.10 -18.04
C ALA A 95 -7.07 -7.14 -18.30
N THR A 96 -7.81 -7.03 -17.22
CA THR A 96 -9.28 -6.88 -17.21
C THR A 96 -9.67 -5.41 -17.40
N ALA A 97 -10.94 -5.14 -17.69
CA ALA A 97 -11.46 -3.77 -17.77
C ALA A 97 -11.20 -2.99 -16.49
N ILE A 98 -11.43 -3.60 -15.31
CA ILE A 98 -11.24 -2.97 -13.99
C ILE A 98 -9.77 -2.61 -13.77
N GLU A 99 -8.84 -3.48 -14.17
CA GLU A 99 -7.41 -3.18 -14.07
C GLU A 99 -6.99 -2.04 -14.99
N LEU A 100 -7.52 -1.99 -16.21
CA LEU A 100 -7.26 -0.89 -17.13
C LEU A 100 -7.85 0.44 -16.61
N GLU A 101 -9.07 0.42 -16.08
CA GLU A 101 -9.70 1.57 -15.46
C GLU A 101 -8.89 2.08 -14.24
N SER A 102 -8.51 1.18 -13.32
CA SER A 102 -7.82 1.55 -12.09
C SER A 102 -6.34 1.91 -12.30
N ARG A 103 -5.65 1.19 -13.17
CA ARG A 103 -4.20 1.32 -13.35
C ARG A 103 -3.80 2.41 -14.36
N PHE A 104 -4.60 2.61 -15.42
CA PHE A 104 -4.35 3.62 -16.45
C PHE A 104 -5.33 4.81 -16.39
N GLY A 105 -6.30 4.78 -15.46
CA GLY A 105 -7.31 5.83 -15.35
C GLY A 105 -8.22 5.89 -16.57
N MET A 106 -8.46 4.77 -17.25
CA MET A 106 -9.35 4.69 -18.38
C MET A 106 -10.80 4.84 -17.95
N LYS A 107 -11.61 5.51 -18.78
CA LYS A 107 -13.06 5.42 -18.66
C LYS A 107 -13.50 4.03 -19.10
N ARG A 108 -14.65 3.56 -18.62
CA ARG A 108 -15.22 2.24 -18.99
C ARG A 108 -15.29 2.01 -20.50
N SER A 109 -15.71 3.03 -21.25
CA SER A 109 -15.75 2.97 -22.72
C SER A 109 -14.38 2.83 -23.37
N GLN A 110 -13.35 3.45 -22.79
CA GLN A 110 -11.97 3.35 -23.27
C GLN A 110 -11.39 1.94 -22.98
N ALA A 111 -11.62 1.41 -21.78
CA ALA A 111 -11.23 0.05 -21.43
C ALA A 111 -11.92 -0.98 -22.36
N ALA A 112 -13.21 -0.81 -22.63
CA ALA A 112 -13.94 -1.67 -23.56
C ALA A 112 -13.36 -1.60 -24.99
N ALA A 113 -13.04 -0.41 -25.50
CA ALA A 113 -12.42 -0.25 -26.81
C ALA A 113 -11.03 -0.88 -26.89
N PHE A 114 -10.23 -0.74 -25.83
CA PHE A 114 -8.92 -1.38 -25.69
C PHE A 114 -9.03 -2.91 -25.75
N LEU A 115 -9.94 -3.50 -24.99
CA LEU A 115 -10.18 -4.95 -24.97
C LEU A 115 -10.63 -5.46 -26.34
N ALA A 116 -11.60 -4.79 -26.96
CA ALA A 116 -12.06 -5.15 -28.31
C ALA A 116 -10.94 -5.06 -29.36
N HIS A 117 -10.05 -4.07 -29.25
CA HIS A 117 -8.87 -3.97 -30.10
C HIS A 117 -7.91 -5.14 -29.88
N ARG A 118 -7.60 -5.46 -28.61
CA ARG A 118 -6.75 -6.61 -28.26
C ARG A 118 -7.31 -7.92 -28.80
N ASP A 119 -8.61 -8.14 -28.67
CA ASP A 119 -9.26 -9.36 -29.13
C ASP A 119 -9.21 -9.49 -30.67
N LYS A 120 -9.29 -8.36 -31.38
CA LYS A 120 -9.27 -8.32 -32.85
C LYS A 120 -7.84 -8.35 -33.42
N ALA A 121 -6.93 -7.56 -32.88
CA ALA A 121 -5.56 -7.38 -33.38
C ALA A 121 -4.57 -8.40 -32.81
N GLY A 122 -4.95 -9.11 -31.74
CA GLY A 122 -4.08 -10.03 -31.02
C GLY A 122 -3.27 -9.36 -29.92
N LYS A 123 -2.31 -10.11 -29.39
CA LYS A 123 -1.48 -9.66 -28.27
C LYS A 123 -0.52 -8.53 -28.66
N PHE A 124 -0.40 -7.56 -27.78
CA PHE A 124 0.67 -6.55 -27.86
C PHE A 124 2.02 -7.23 -27.62
N LYS A 125 2.99 -6.94 -28.46
CA LYS A 125 4.35 -7.49 -28.36
C LYS A 125 5.35 -6.45 -27.87
N THR A 126 5.05 -5.19 -28.12
CA THR A 126 5.94 -4.07 -27.82
C THR A 126 5.16 -2.92 -27.18
N PHE A 127 5.90 -2.05 -26.51
CA PHE A 127 5.34 -0.80 -26.01
C PHE A 127 4.77 0.09 -27.13
N ALA A 128 5.41 0.08 -28.32
CA ALA A 128 4.92 0.80 -29.48
C ALA A 128 3.58 0.26 -30.01
N ASP A 129 3.35 -1.05 -29.90
CA ASP A 129 2.04 -1.62 -30.25
C ASP A 129 0.97 -1.19 -29.26
N LEU A 130 1.30 -1.21 -27.98
CA LEU A 130 0.40 -0.76 -26.91
C LEU A 130 -0.03 0.69 -27.11
N MET A 131 0.89 1.57 -27.47
CA MET A 131 0.63 3.00 -27.67
C MET A 131 -0.32 3.30 -28.83
N LYS A 132 -0.57 2.35 -29.73
CA LYS A 132 -1.53 2.48 -30.84
C LYS A 132 -2.94 2.02 -30.45
N ALA A 133 -3.10 1.40 -29.28
CA ALA A 133 -4.39 0.90 -28.86
C ALA A 133 -5.37 2.04 -28.54
N PRO A 134 -6.65 1.92 -28.89
CA PRO A 134 -7.65 2.93 -28.60
C PRO A 134 -7.85 3.07 -27.09
N GLY A 135 -8.13 4.29 -26.64
CA GLY A 135 -8.37 4.60 -25.24
C GLY A 135 -7.11 4.82 -24.40
N ILE A 136 -5.93 4.60 -24.97
CA ILE A 136 -4.65 4.91 -24.33
C ILE A 136 -4.47 6.42 -24.20
N ASP A 137 -4.05 6.83 -23.01
CA ASP A 137 -3.48 8.14 -22.74
C ASP A 137 -1.95 7.96 -22.72
N PRO A 138 -1.23 8.48 -23.74
CA PRO A 138 0.19 8.24 -23.88
C PRO A 138 1.02 8.68 -22.68
N GLU A 139 0.69 9.82 -22.07
CA GLU A 139 1.44 10.36 -20.93
C GLU A 139 1.30 9.46 -19.71
N LYS A 140 0.08 8.99 -19.42
CA LYS A 140 -0.17 8.09 -18.29
C LYS A 140 0.48 6.73 -18.46
N VAL A 141 0.53 6.22 -19.67
CA VAL A 141 1.13 4.92 -19.97
C VAL A 141 2.65 5.02 -19.92
N GLU A 142 3.25 6.09 -20.48
CA GLU A 142 4.70 6.31 -20.40
C GLU A 142 5.16 6.47 -18.94
N ALA A 143 4.43 7.22 -18.12
CA ALA A 143 4.72 7.37 -16.69
C ALA A 143 4.72 6.04 -15.91
N ARG A 144 4.08 4.99 -16.44
CA ARG A 144 4.00 3.66 -15.82
C ARG A 144 4.72 2.57 -16.60
N LYS A 145 5.56 2.94 -17.54
CA LYS A 145 6.24 2.01 -18.46
C LYS A 145 6.97 0.87 -17.74
N SER A 146 7.65 1.15 -16.63
CA SER A 146 8.33 0.15 -15.81
C SER A 146 7.41 -0.85 -15.12
N GLN A 147 6.12 -0.54 -15.04
CA GLN A 147 5.09 -1.39 -14.43
C GLN A 147 4.26 -2.17 -15.47
N ILE A 148 4.62 -2.10 -16.76
CA ILE A 148 3.90 -2.75 -17.85
C ILE A 148 4.69 -3.97 -18.32
N VAL A 149 4.01 -5.10 -18.43
CA VAL A 149 4.53 -6.34 -19.01
C VAL A 149 3.58 -6.87 -20.09
N PHE A 150 4.09 -7.70 -21.02
CA PHE A 150 3.39 -8.22 -22.19
C PHE A 150 3.14 -9.73 -22.11
#